data_74182dca4dda0d82cec55493ef198936
#
_entry.id   74182dca4dda0d82cec55493ef198936
#
_cell.length_a   1.000
_cell.length_b   1.000
_cell.length_c   1.000
_cell.angle_alpha   90.00
_cell.angle_beta   90.00
_cell.angle_gamma   90.00
#
_symmetry.space_group_name_H-M   'P 1'
#
loop_
_entity.id
_entity.type
_entity.pdbx_description
1 polymer ?
#
loop_
_entity_poly.entity_id
_entity_poly.type
_entity_poly.pdbx_seq_one_letter_code
_entity_poly.pdbx_strand_id
1 'polypeptide(L)'
;MLTVGGVDRSGKASVEASTQGISIGIMAPSEELLGVSPDGQIVIWDGTSGAAPIVAGIAALVRAAHPELDADNVINRIIRTARSTPESRAKPALYGYGLVDAAAAVSAKVARVDENPMGSLTEWIRLYRRQEVKPQPTPTVAPVVVPPLPAPEAATPPESALLPSADSLRYGTVPLLAGTVVAIMVGLGVTAAARRVRSARASRTSSR
;
A
#
# COMPACT_ATOMS: atom_id res chain seq x y z
N MET A 1 1.78 -23.66 6.22
CA MET A 1 2.24 -22.65 5.23
C MET A 1 1.07 -22.37 4.30
N LEU A 2 0.85 -21.10 3.89
CA LEU A 2 -0.18 -20.70 2.94
C LEU A 2 0.47 -20.15 1.67
N THR A 3 0.18 -20.77 0.53
CA THR A 3 0.74 -20.39 -0.78
C THR A 3 -0.20 -19.39 -1.45
N VAL A 4 0.34 -18.30 -1.97
CA VAL A 4 -0.44 -17.21 -2.55
C VAL A 4 -0.21 -17.18 -4.06
N GLY A 5 -1.29 -17.23 -4.82
CA GLY A 5 -1.30 -16.97 -6.26
C GLY A 5 -1.75 -15.55 -6.56
N GLY A 6 -1.60 -15.12 -7.82
CA GLY A 6 -1.88 -13.79 -8.27
C GLY A 6 -3.09 -13.68 -9.20
N VAL A 7 -3.85 -12.60 -9.06
CA VAL A 7 -4.92 -12.21 -9.98
C VAL A 7 -4.70 -10.80 -10.52
N ASP A 8 -5.27 -10.55 -11.71
CA ASP A 8 -5.44 -9.22 -12.29
C ASP A 8 -6.56 -8.41 -11.59
N ARG A 9 -6.83 -7.20 -12.05
CA ARG A 9 -7.91 -6.34 -11.53
C ARG A 9 -9.31 -6.93 -11.70
N SER A 10 -9.50 -7.83 -12.67
CA SER A 10 -10.79 -8.51 -12.90
C SER A 10 -11.00 -9.71 -11.98
N GLY A 11 -9.98 -10.11 -11.21
CA GLY A 11 -9.96 -11.31 -10.38
C GLY A 11 -9.65 -12.58 -11.16
N LYS A 12 -9.18 -12.45 -12.39
CA LYS A 12 -8.72 -13.57 -13.22
C LYS A 12 -7.26 -13.89 -12.88
N ALA A 13 -6.95 -15.18 -12.81
CA ALA A 13 -5.59 -15.62 -12.51
C ALA A 13 -4.59 -15.04 -13.51
N SER A 14 -3.56 -14.37 -12.99
CA SER A 14 -2.48 -13.80 -13.78
C SER A 14 -1.66 -14.92 -14.44
N VAL A 15 -1.54 -14.86 -15.74
CA VAL A 15 -0.71 -15.83 -16.50
C VAL A 15 0.77 -15.49 -16.38
N GLU A 16 1.08 -14.20 -16.26
CA GLU A 16 2.45 -13.69 -16.21
C GLU A 16 3.00 -13.68 -14.78
N ALA A 17 2.17 -13.31 -13.81
CA ALA A 17 2.58 -13.16 -12.42
C ALA A 17 2.36 -14.40 -11.55
N SER A 18 1.63 -15.43 -12.01
CA SER A 18 1.30 -16.62 -11.21
C SER A 18 1.47 -17.91 -11.98
N THR A 19 2.33 -18.79 -11.47
CA THR A 19 2.48 -20.14 -12.02
C THR A 19 1.41 -21.06 -11.45
N GLN A 20 0.80 -21.88 -12.28
CA GLN A 20 -0.17 -22.90 -11.86
C GLN A 20 0.47 -23.93 -10.92
N GLY A 21 -0.24 -24.30 -9.88
CA GLY A 21 0.21 -25.31 -8.94
C GLY A 21 -0.89 -25.79 -8.02
N ILE A 22 -0.89 -27.09 -7.76
CA ILE A 22 -1.84 -27.73 -6.83
C ILE A 22 -1.69 -27.27 -5.38
N SER A 23 -0.63 -26.54 -5.08
CA SER A 23 -0.33 -26.00 -3.75
C SER A 23 -0.83 -24.59 -3.52
N ILE A 24 -1.46 -23.94 -4.51
CA ILE A 24 -2.03 -22.60 -4.32
C ILE A 24 -3.19 -22.69 -3.33
N GLY A 25 -3.08 -21.96 -2.22
CA GLY A 25 -4.12 -21.89 -1.20
C GLY A 25 -5.09 -20.76 -1.42
N ILE A 26 -4.58 -19.57 -1.77
CA ILE A 26 -5.40 -18.36 -1.89
C ILE A 26 -4.88 -17.46 -3.01
N MET A 27 -5.75 -16.67 -3.61
CA MET A 27 -5.41 -15.66 -4.59
C MET A 27 -5.48 -14.26 -4.00
N ALA A 28 -4.57 -13.38 -4.44
CA ALA A 28 -4.62 -11.95 -4.12
C ALA A 28 -4.19 -11.12 -5.34
N PRO A 29 -4.47 -9.82 -5.39
CA PRO A 29 -4.01 -8.93 -6.47
C PRO A 29 -2.50 -9.02 -6.66
N SER A 30 -2.06 -9.12 -7.91
CA SER A 30 -0.66 -9.29 -8.29
C SER A 30 -0.22 -8.47 -9.48
N GLU A 31 -1.13 -7.72 -10.10
CA GLU A 31 -0.85 -6.89 -11.27
C GLU A 31 -1.18 -5.44 -11.00
N GLU A 32 -0.41 -4.54 -11.64
CA GLU A 32 -0.54 -3.09 -11.50
C GLU A 32 -0.53 -2.61 -10.03
N LEU A 33 0.30 -3.24 -9.21
CA LEU A 33 0.45 -2.89 -7.81
C LEU A 33 1.30 -1.63 -7.66
N LEU A 34 0.83 -0.71 -6.82
CA LEU A 34 1.63 0.44 -6.43
C LEU A 34 2.58 0.06 -5.30
N GLY A 35 3.84 0.39 -5.48
CA GLY A 35 4.88 0.21 -4.47
C GLY A 35 5.76 1.43 -4.35
N VAL A 36 6.60 1.45 -3.33
CA VAL A 36 7.62 2.48 -3.14
C VAL A 36 8.97 1.83 -3.33
N SER A 37 9.77 2.37 -4.25
CA SER A 37 11.14 1.93 -4.50
C SER A 37 12.09 2.46 -3.42
N PRO A 38 13.32 1.93 -3.30
CA PRO A 38 14.28 2.34 -2.26
C PRO A 38 14.66 3.83 -2.30
N ASP A 39 14.50 4.49 -3.45
CA ASP A 39 14.71 5.92 -3.64
C ASP A 39 13.47 6.78 -3.35
N GLY A 40 12.37 6.15 -2.84
CA GLY A 40 11.15 6.81 -2.46
C GLY A 40 10.18 7.10 -3.61
N GLN A 41 10.48 6.64 -4.84
CA GLN A 41 9.59 6.83 -5.98
C GLN A 41 8.42 5.84 -5.94
N ILE A 42 7.26 6.29 -6.40
CA ILE A 42 6.11 5.39 -6.60
C ILE A 42 6.33 4.65 -7.92
N VAL A 43 6.30 3.32 -7.83
CA VAL A 43 6.46 2.43 -8.98
C VAL A 43 5.26 1.51 -9.11
N ILE A 44 4.93 1.15 -10.35
CA ILE A 44 3.95 0.12 -10.66
C ILE A 44 4.73 -1.15 -10.97
N TRP A 45 4.29 -2.27 -10.42
CA TRP A 45 4.94 -3.56 -10.61
C TRP A 45 3.96 -4.72 -10.52
N ASP A 46 4.36 -5.87 -11.03
CA ASP A 46 3.58 -7.09 -11.11
C ASP A 46 4.31 -8.26 -10.44
N GLY A 47 3.58 -9.19 -9.92
CA GLY A 47 4.14 -10.41 -9.35
C GLY A 47 3.43 -10.89 -8.09
N THR A 48 3.46 -12.20 -7.88
CA THR A 48 2.97 -12.85 -6.64
C THR A 48 3.77 -12.39 -5.41
N SER A 49 4.96 -11.81 -5.61
CA SER A 49 5.74 -11.16 -4.56
C SER A 49 5.00 -9.97 -3.93
N GLY A 50 4.04 -9.35 -4.66
CA GLY A 50 3.16 -8.31 -4.11
C GLY A 50 1.89 -8.89 -3.51
N ALA A 51 1.37 -9.99 -4.05
CA ALA A 51 0.22 -10.69 -3.50
C ALA A 51 0.49 -11.26 -2.09
N ALA A 52 1.68 -11.79 -1.87
CA ALA A 52 2.07 -12.40 -0.59
C ALA A 52 2.02 -11.43 0.60
N PRO A 53 2.60 -10.21 0.56
CA PRO A 53 2.50 -9.25 1.66
C PRO A 53 1.07 -8.75 1.90
N ILE A 54 0.21 -8.70 0.87
CA ILE A 54 -1.22 -8.39 1.05
C ILE A 54 -1.87 -9.44 1.96
N VAL A 55 -1.66 -10.73 1.66
CA VAL A 55 -2.20 -11.83 2.47
C VAL A 55 -1.55 -11.86 3.87
N ALA A 56 -0.26 -11.55 3.98
CA ALA A 56 0.41 -11.44 5.27
C ALA A 56 -0.19 -10.30 6.13
N GLY A 57 -0.49 -9.16 5.53
CA GLY A 57 -1.20 -8.06 6.19
C GLY A 57 -2.59 -8.48 6.68
N ILE A 58 -3.34 -9.21 5.86
CA ILE A 58 -4.65 -9.76 6.25
C ILE A 58 -4.50 -10.75 7.43
N ALA A 59 -3.50 -11.63 7.40
CA ALA A 59 -3.21 -12.53 8.50
C ALA A 59 -2.87 -11.78 9.78
N ALA A 60 -2.14 -10.67 9.70
CA ALA A 60 -1.86 -9.81 10.84
C ALA A 60 -3.13 -9.16 11.41
N LEU A 61 -4.04 -8.68 10.56
CA LEU A 61 -5.33 -8.15 10.98
C LEU A 61 -6.20 -9.22 11.66
N VAL A 62 -6.24 -10.44 11.11
CA VAL A 62 -6.94 -11.57 11.72
C VAL A 62 -6.36 -11.86 13.10
N ARG A 63 -5.05 -11.90 13.25
CA ARG A 63 -4.39 -12.14 14.54
C ARG A 63 -4.63 -11.02 15.56
N ALA A 64 -4.69 -9.78 15.08
CA ALA A 64 -5.01 -8.65 15.95
C ALA A 64 -6.46 -8.71 16.47
N ALA A 65 -7.41 -9.13 15.62
CA ALA A 65 -8.81 -9.27 15.99
C ALA A 65 -9.10 -10.55 16.79
N HIS A 66 -8.28 -11.60 16.62
CA HIS A 66 -8.44 -12.92 17.20
C HIS A 66 -7.09 -13.43 17.76
N PRO A 67 -6.55 -12.81 18.81
CA PRO A 67 -5.21 -13.13 19.33
C PRO A 67 -5.09 -14.56 19.89
N GLU A 68 -6.22 -15.19 20.17
CA GLU A 68 -6.31 -16.57 20.66
C GLU A 68 -6.17 -17.65 19.57
N LEU A 69 -6.10 -17.27 18.29
CA LEU A 69 -5.95 -18.21 17.18
C LEU A 69 -4.48 -18.54 16.92
N ASP A 70 -4.21 -19.84 16.77
CA ASP A 70 -2.95 -20.34 16.27
C ASP A 70 -2.80 -20.15 14.74
N ALA A 71 -1.64 -20.50 14.20
CA ALA A 71 -1.34 -20.32 12.79
C ALA A 71 -2.28 -21.12 11.86
N ASP A 72 -2.67 -22.33 12.28
CA ASP A 72 -3.52 -23.20 11.48
C ASP A 72 -4.95 -22.67 11.41
N ASN A 73 -5.45 -22.11 12.49
CA ASN A 73 -6.74 -21.45 12.53
C ASN A 73 -6.78 -20.12 11.80
N VAL A 74 -5.68 -19.35 11.80
CA VAL A 74 -5.56 -18.15 10.96
C VAL A 74 -5.60 -18.52 9.47
N ILE A 75 -4.86 -19.55 9.05
CA ILE A 75 -4.90 -20.05 7.68
C ILE A 75 -6.30 -20.55 7.31
N ASN A 76 -6.90 -21.39 8.18
CA ASN A 76 -8.26 -21.89 7.98
C ASN A 76 -9.25 -20.74 7.77
N ARG A 77 -9.17 -19.70 8.59
CA ARG A 77 -10.03 -18.54 8.50
C ARG A 77 -9.90 -17.83 7.16
N ILE A 78 -8.67 -17.57 6.71
CA ILE A 78 -8.39 -16.90 5.43
C ILE A 78 -8.96 -17.71 4.26
N ILE A 79 -8.75 -19.01 4.20
CA ILE A 79 -9.20 -19.84 3.09
C ILE A 79 -10.70 -20.10 3.10
N ARG A 80 -11.33 -20.22 4.29
CA ARG A 80 -12.77 -20.47 4.42
C ARG A 80 -13.61 -19.25 4.11
N THR A 81 -13.07 -18.06 4.25
CA THR A 81 -13.74 -16.81 3.93
C THR A 81 -13.40 -16.27 2.54
N ALA A 82 -12.56 -16.99 1.78
CA ALA A 82 -12.21 -16.63 0.41
C ALA A 82 -13.46 -16.52 -0.48
N ARG A 83 -13.49 -15.52 -1.34
CA ARG A 83 -14.54 -15.36 -2.34
C ARG A 83 -14.35 -16.38 -3.46
N SER A 84 -15.27 -17.32 -3.56
CA SER A 84 -15.30 -18.28 -4.65
C SER A 84 -15.96 -17.68 -5.88
N THR A 85 -15.29 -17.70 -7.02
CA THR A 85 -15.84 -17.33 -8.33
C THR A 85 -16.18 -18.57 -9.14
N PRO A 86 -16.97 -18.46 -10.24
CA PRO A 86 -17.17 -19.58 -11.14
C PRO A 86 -15.86 -20.17 -11.66
N GLU A 87 -14.87 -19.32 -11.97
CA GLU A 87 -13.55 -19.71 -12.44
C GLU A 87 -12.77 -20.46 -11.37
N SER A 88 -12.81 -20.00 -10.11
CA SER A 88 -12.09 -20.67 -9.02
C SER A 88 -12.66 -22.06 -8.74
N ARG A 89 -13.96 -22.26 -8.89
CA ARG A 89 -14.60 -23.58 -8.78
C ARG A 89 -14.26 -24.50 -9.94
N ALA A 90 -14.19 -23.93 -11.16
CA ALA A 90 -13.85 -24.71 -12.36
C ALA A 90 -12.36 -25.10 -12.43
N LYS A 91 -11.48 -24.29 -11.84
CA LYS A 91 -10.01 -24.46 -11.91
C LYS A 91 -9.35 -24.33 -10.54
N PRO A 92 -9.61 -25.24 -9.59
CA PRO A 92 -9.08 -25.12 -8.22
C PRO A 92 -7.55 -25.18 -8.18
N ALA A 93 -6.90 -25.90 -9.09
CA ALA A 93 -5.44 -25.93 -9.19
C ALA A 93 -4.80 -24.57 -9.57
N LEU A 94 -5.60 -23.66 -10.13
CA LEU A 94 -5.16 -22.32 -10.52
C LEU A 94 -5.54 -21.26 -9.48
N TYR A 95 -6.67 -21.42 -8.81
CA TYR A 95 -7.23 -20.42 -7.90
C TYR A 95 -7.19 -20.81 -6.41
N GLY A 96 -6.84 -22.06 -6.09
CA GLY A 96 -6.95 -22.55 -4.72
C GLY A 96 -8.37 -22.43 -4.19
N TYR A 97 -8.52 -21.88 -2.99
CA TYR A 97 -9.83 -21.63 -2.36
C TYR A 97 -10.56 -20.37 -2.91
N GLY A 98 -9.88 -19.56 -3.73
CA GLY A 98 -10.44 -18.37 -4.34
C GLY A 98 -9.70 -17.08 -3.99
N LEU A 99 -10.36 -15.95 -4.20
CA LEU A 99 -9.80 -14.63 -3.93
C LEU A 99 -9.94 -14.26 -2.45
N VAL A 100 -8.86 -13.79 -1.85
CA VAL A 100 -8.85 -13.37 -0.44
C VAL A 100 -9.90 -12.27 -0.17
N ASP A 101 -10.60 -12.38 0.96
CA ASP A 101 -11.53 -11.39 1.46
C ASP A 101 -11.10 -10.96 2.86
N ALA A 102 -10.49 -9.78 2.96
CA ALA A 102 -9.96 -9.26 4.22
C ALA A 102 -11.05 -9.01 5.26
N ALA A 103 -12.18 -8.43 4.84
CA ALA A 103 -13.28 -8.11 5.74
C ALA A 103 -13.92 -9.38 6.31
N ALA A 104 -14.20 -10.36 5.45
CA ALA A 104 -14.74 -11.64 5.88
C ALA A 104 -13.74 -12.42 6.74
N ALA A 105 -12.44 -12.41 6.40
CA ALA A 105 -11.40 -13.06 7.19
C ALA A 105 -11.33 -12.52 8.63
N VAL A 106 -11.54 -11.24 8.84
CA VAL A 106 -11.54 -10.61 10.17
C VAL A 106 -12.87 -10.84 10.90
N SER A 107 -14.01 -10.68 10.25
CA SER A 107 -15.32 -10.55 10.92
C SER A 107 -16.20 -11.81 10.91
N ALA A 108 -16.01 -12.75 9.96
CA ALA A 108 -16.88 -13.91 9.83
C ALA A 108 -16.73 -14.89 11.02
N LYS A 109 -17.78 -15.64 11.30
CA LYS A 109 -17.71 -16.77 12.22
C LYS A 109 -17.17 -17.99 11.48
N VAL A 110 -15.97 -18.43 11.85
CA VAL A 110 -15.31 -19.62 11.28
C VAL A 110 -15.03 -20.61 12.39
N ALA A 111 -15.44 -21.86 12.21
CA ALA A 111 -15.16 -22.94 13.15
C ALA A 111 -13.64 -23.19 13.21
N ARG A 112 -13.13 -23.49 14.40
CA ARG A 112 -11.75 -23.88 14.59
C ARG A 112 -11.49 -25.26 14.00
N VAL A 113 -10.24 -25.49 13.66
CA VAL A 113 -9.70 -26.77 13.19
C VAL A 113 -8.55 -27.19 14.07
N ASP A 114 -8.33 -28.49 14.18
CA ASP A 114 -7.24 -29.07 14.97
C ASP A 114 -5.94 -29.18 14.16
N GLU A 115 -6.04 -29.14 12.82
CA GLU A 115 -4.93 -29.28 11.89
C GLU A 115 -5.01 -28.27 10.76
N ASN A 116 -3.84 -27.96 10.20
CA ASN A 116 -3.73 -27.05 9.06
C ASN A 116 -4.46 -27.61 7.83
N PRO A 117 -5.50 -26.94 7.33
CA PRO A 117 -6.25 -27.45 6.15
C PRO A 117 -5.44 -27.48 4.86
N MET A 118 -4.27 -26.79 4.81
CA MET A 118 -3.30 -26.89 3.71
C MET A 118 -2.35 -28.08 3.88
N GLY A 119 -2.52 -28.89 4.93
CA GLY A 119 -1.64 -29.99 5.26
C GLY A 119 -0.34 -29.59 5.94
N SER A 120 0.42 -30.59 6.35
CA SER A 120 1.75 -30.42 6.96
C SER A 120 2.84 -30.83 5.95
N LEU A 121 3.89 -30.02 5.88
CA LEU A 121 5.10 -30.35 5.13
C LEU A 121 6.03 -31.29 5.91
N THR A 122 5.75 -31.60 7.17
CA THR A 122 6.63 -32.37 8.05
C THR A 122 6.97 -33.72 7.46
N GLU A 123 5.96 -34.50 7.03
CA GLU A 123 6.17 -35.79 6.41
C GLU A 123 6.90 -35.69 5.07
N TRP A 124 6.57 -34.70 4.26
CA TRP A 124 7.27 -34.46 3.00
C TRP A 124 8.75 -34.12 3.24
N ILE A 125 9.04 -33.25 4.22
CA ILE A 125 10.41 -32.91 4.61
C ILE A 125 11.16 -34.16 5.10
N ARG A 126 10.52 -34.96 5.92
CA ARG A 126 11.09 -36.21 6.44
C ARG A 126 11.42 -37.19 5.31
N LEU A 127 10.52 -37.36 4.35
CA LEU A 127 10.68 -38.34 3.25
C LEU A 127 11.67 -37.88 2.19
N TYR A 128 11.63 -36.61 1.80
CA TYR A 128 12.36 -36.13 0.63
C TYR A 128 13.59 -35.30 0.94
N ARG A 129 13.63 -34.63 2.08
CA ARG A 129 14.80 -33.85 2.50
C ARG A 129 15.82 -34.65 3.28
N ARG A 130 15.47 -35.77 3.84
CA ARG A 130 16.33 -36.73 4.58
C ARG A 130 17.41 -36.10 5.46
N GLN A 131 17.29 -34.86 5.83
CA GLN A 131 18.15 -34.28 6.83
C GLN A 131 17.64 -34.79 8.18
N GLU A 132 18.27 -35.86 8.67
CA GLU A 132 18.35 -36.00 10.12
C GLU A 132 18.97 -34.70 10.61
N VAL A 133 18.13 -33.82 11.11
CA VAL A 133 18.60 -32.68 11.90
C VAL A 133 19.13 -33.31 13.17
N LYS A 134 20.44 -33.71 13.15
CA LYS A 134 21.13 -33.94 14.41
C LYS A 134 20.86 -32.70 15.24
N PRO A 135 20.36 -32.82 16.48
CA PRO A 135 20.17 -31.67 17.34
C PRO A 135 21.53 -30.97 17.43
N GLN A 136 21.68 -29.90 16.68
CA GLN A 136 22.84 -29.08 16.83
C GLN A 136 22.70 -28.48 18.24
N PRO A 137 23.70 -28.66 19.13
CA PRO A 137 23.62 -28.03 20.43
C PRO A 137 23.30 -26.55 20.15
N THR A 138 22.20 -26.11 20.72
CA THR A 138 21.79 -24.71 20.59
C THR A 138 23.00 -23.89 21.01
N PRO A 139 23.65 -23.12 20.11
CA PRO A 139 24.74 -22.28 20.53
C PRO A 139 24.14 -21.39 21.63
N THR A 140 24.71 -21.45 22.80
CA THR A 140 24.40 -20.49 23.86
C THR A 140 24.89 -19.17 23.36
N VAL A 141 24.06 -18.53 22.53
CA VAL A 141 24.34 -17.19 22.04
C VAL A 141 24.26 -16.31 23.26
N ALA A 142 25.40 -15.77 23.67
CA ALA A 142 25.40 -14.71 24.68
C ALA A 142 24.33 -13.68 24.25
N PRO A 143 23.53 -13.17 25.19
CA PRO A 143 22.48 -12.22 24.82
C PRO A 143 23.12 -11.09 24.03
N VAL A 144 22.74 -11.00 22.75
CA VAL A 144 23.14 -9.88 21.90
C VAL A 144 22.47 -8.67 22.54
N VAL A 145 23.28 -7.83 23.16
CA VAL A 145 22.83 -6.51 23.59
C VAL A 145 22.51 -5.74 22.33
N VAL A 146 21.24 -5.78 21.91
CA VAL A 146 20.76 -4.93 20.83
C VAL A 146 20.83 -3.51 21.37
N PRO A 147 21.63 -2.61 20.76
CA PRO A 147 21.60 -1.20 21.13
C PRO A 147 20.14 -0.73 21.07
N PRO A 148 19.66 0.08 22.02
CA PRO A 148 18.32 0.63 21.90
C PRO A 148 18.20 1.31 20.55
N LEU A 149 17.13 0.99 19.82
CA LEU A 149 16.79 1.69 18.59
C LEU A 149 16.85 3.19 18.89
N PRO A 150 17.47 4.00 18.00
CA PRO A 150 17.39 5.45 18.15
C PRO A 150 15.93 5.81 18.36
N ALA A 151 15.67 6.65 19.38
CA ALA A 151 14.33 7.12 19.63
C ALA A 151 13.75 7.63 18.30
N PRO A 152 12.51 7.25 17.94
CA PRO A 152 11.91 7.78 16.72
C PRO A 152 12.04 9.30 16.78
N GLU A 153 12.70 9.89 15.78
CA GLU A 153 12.69 11.33 15.62
C GLU A 153 11.24 11.75 15.77
N ALA A 154 10.99 12.68 16.70
CA ALA A 154 9.65 13.17 16.93
C ALA A 154 9.09 13.58 15.57
N ALA A 155 8.08 12.85 15.11
CA ALA A 155 7.45 13.16 13.84
C ALA A 155 7.08 14.64 13.91
N THR A 156 7.66 15.43 13.02
CA THR A 156 7.25 16.83 12.87
C THR A 156 5.73 16.80 12.79
N PRO A 157 5.00 17.50 13.65
CA PRO A 157 3.55 17.45 13.62
C PRO A 157 3.11 17.71 12.19
N PRO A 158 2.15 16.93 11.65
CA PRO A 158 1.71 17.11 10.28
C PRO A 158 1.34 18.56 10.10
N GLU A 159 1.97 19.21 9.13
CA GLU A 159 1.63 20.60 8.79
C GLU A 159 0.11 20.66 8.65
N SER A 160 -0.52 21.52 9.40
CA SER A 160 -1.98 21.63 9.40
C SER A 160 -2.47 21.81 7.97
N ALA A 161 -3.40 20.96 7.52
CA ALA A 161 -4.00 21.07 6.19
C ALA A 161 -4.69 22.45 5.95
N LEU A 162 -4.88 23.24 7.00
CA LEU A 162 -5.50 24.56 6.97
C LEU A 162 -4.49 25.71 6.96
N LEU A 163 -3.20 25.43 7.20
CA LEU A 163 -2.15 26.44 7.17
C LEU A 163 -1.18 26.11 6.03
N PRO A 164 -0.89 27.07 5.15
CA PRO A 164 0.07 26.84 4.09
C PRO A 164 1.45 26.56 4.66
N SER A 165 2.15 25.56 4.12
CA SER A 165 3.53 25.25 4.50
C SER A 165 4.46 26.45 4.25
N ALA A 166 5.57 26.51 4.97
CA ALA A 166 6.58 27.56 4.79
C ALA A 166 7.06 27.62 3.32
N ASP A 167 7.16 26.47 2.66
CA ASP A 167 7.53 26.35 1.24
C ASP A 167 6.40 26.80 0.32
N SER A 168 5.15 26.47 0.63
CA SER A 168 3.97 26.95 -0.10
C SER A 168 3.83 28.48 0.02
N LEU A 169 4.12 29.07 1.18
CA LEU A 169 4.19 30.51 1.36
C LEU A 169 5.31 31.12 0.53
N ARG A 170 6.50 30.55 0.58
CA ARG A 170 7.70 31.12 -0.05
C ARG A 170 7.67 31.02 -1.57
N TYR A 171 7.23 29.91 -2.12
CA TYR A 171 7.28 29.64 -3.58
C TYR A 171 5.94 29.83 -4.29
N GLY A 172 4.83 29.84 -3.58
CA GLY A 172 3.50 30.03 -4.13
C GLY A 172 2.88 31.39 -3.78
N THR A 173 2.65 31.65 -2.51
CA THR A 173 1.85 32.80 -2.07
C THR A 173 2.60 34.12 -2.22
N VAL A 174 3.90 34.17 -1.87
CA VAL A 174 4.69 35.41 -1.96
C VAL A 174 4.88 35.89 -3.40
N PRO A 175 5.25 35.04 -4.38
CA PRO A 175 5.32 35.46 -5.79
C PRO A 175 3.98 35.93 -6.35
N LEU A 176 2.89 35.26 -5.99
CA LEU A 176 1.54 35.64 -6.43
C LEU A 176 1.12 37.01 -5.89
N LEU A 177 1.36 37.26 -4.61
CA LEU A 177 1.09 38.58 -4.00
C LEU A 177 1.95 39.66 -4.64
N ALA A 178 3.24 39.42 -4.83
CA ALA A 178 4.13 40.36 -5.50
C ALA A 178 3.67 40.68 -6.93
N GLY A 179 3.30 39.66 -7.70
CA GLY A 179 2.76 39.82 -9.05
C GLY A 179 1.45 40.61 -9.07
N THR A 180 0.56 40.37 -8.11
CA THR A 180 -0.71 41.10 -7.99
C THR A 180 -0.48 42.58 -7.66
N VAL A 181 0.42 42.89 -6.74
CA VAL A 181 0.77 44.27 -6.41
C VAL A 181 1.35 45.01 -7.61
N VAL A 182 2.26 44.37 -8.37
CA VAL A 182 2.83 44.95 -9.58
C VAL A 182 1.73 45.23 -10.62
N ALA A 183 0.83 44.23 -10.85
CA ALA A 183 -0.27 44.42 -11.79
C ALA A 183 -1.21 45.59 -11.39
N ILE A 184 -1.53 45.74 -10.10
CA ILE A 184 -2.32 46.86 -9.61
C ILE A 184 -1.59 48.20 -9.83
N MET A 185 -0.30 48.24 -9.52
CA MET A 185 0.50 49.46 -9.72
C MET A 185 0.59 49.88 -11.20
N VAL A 186 0.79 48.92 -12.09
CA VAL A 186 0.75 49.17 -13.54
C VAL A 186 -0.62 49.64 -13.99
N GLY A 187 -1.70 49.03 -13.52
CA GLY A 187 -3.07 49.43 -13.83
C GLY A 187 -3.37 50.86 -13.35
N LEU A 188 -2.95 51.20 -12.14
CA LEU A 188 -3.09 52.55 -11.62
C LEU A 188 -2.23 53.58 -12.41
N GLY A 189 -1.02 53.21 -12.77
CA GLY A 189 -0.15 54.04 -13.61
C GLY A 189 -0.74 54.32 -14.98
N VAL A 190 -1.27 53.31 -15.67
CA VAL A 190 -1.93 53.45 -16.98
C VAL A 190 -3.18 54.33 -16.86
N THR A 191 -4.01 54.16 -15.81
CA THR A 191 -5.21 54.98 -15.64
C THR A 191 -4.88 56.43 -15.31
N ALA A 192 -3.85 56.71 -14.52
CA ALA A 192 -3.36 58.04 -14.23
C ALA A 192 -2.80 58.74 -15.47
N ALA A 193 -2.01 58.02 -16.29
CA ALA A 193 -1.50 58.52 -17.58
C ALA A 193 -2.64 58.83 -18.56
N ALA A 194 -3.63 57.93 -18.68
CA ALA A 194 -4.80 58.16 -19.52
C ALA A 194 -5.63 59.39 -19.10
N ARG A 195 -5.78 59.60 -17.77
CA ARG A 195 -6.45 60.81 -17.24
C ARG A 195 -5.68 62.08 -17.56
N ARG A 196 -4.34 62.10 -17.43
CA ARG A 196 -3.50 63.25 -17.80
C ARG A 196 -3.57 63.55 -19.29
N VAL A 197 -3.53 62.56 -20.13
CA VAL A 197 -3.67 62.77 -21.61
C VAL A 197 -5.05 63.33 -21.96
N ARG A 198 -6.13 62.86 -21.35
CA ARG A 198 -7.48 63.39 -21.56
C ARG A 198 -7.62 64.84 -21.09
N SER A 199 -7.12 65.16 -19.91
CA SER A 199 -7.15 66.53 -19.40
C SER A 199 -6.33 67.48 -20.26
N ALA A 200 -5.16 67.07 -20.75
CA ALA A 200 -4.32 67.88 -21.66
C ALA A 200 -4.98 68.08 -23.03
N ARG A 201 -5.79 67.17 -23.52
CA ARG A 201 -6.59 67.32 -24.76
C ARG A 201 -7.78 68.23 -24.56
N ALA A 202 -8.46 68.16 -23.41
CA ALA A 202 -9.58 69.04 -23.10
C ALA A 202 -9.16 70.51 -22.99
N SER A 203 -8.01 70.79 -22.37
CA SER A 203 -7.48 72.17 -22.30
C SER A 203 -7.07 72.75 -23.67
N ARG A 204 -6.69 71.96 -24.64
CA ARG A 204 -6.36 72.39 -26.01
C ARG A 204 -7.60 72.74 -26.88
N THR A 205 -8.75 72.12 -26.57
CA THR A 205 -10.01 72.37 -27.31
C THR A 205 -10.77 73.62 -26.78
N SER A 206 -10.46 74.09 -25.56
CA SER A 206 -11.08 75.27 -24.98
C SER A 206 -10.37 76.60 -25.30
N SER A 207 -9.26 76.57 -26.04
CA SER A 207 -8.48 77.76 -26.43
C SER A 207 -8.52 78.07 -27.91
N ARG A 208 -9.57 77.63 -28.64
CA ARG A 208 -9.88 78.01 -30.04
C ARG A 208 -11.24 78.72 -30.08
#